data_c64f19789704229863320e8ebcf9864b
#
_entry.id   c64f19789704229863320e8ebcf9864b
#
_cell.length_a   1.000
_cell.length_b   1.000
_cell.length_c   1.000
_cell.angle_alpha   90.00
_cell.angle_beta   90.00
_cell.angle_gamma   90.00
#
_symmetry.space_group_name_H-M   'P 1'
#
loop_
_entity.id
_entity.type
_entity.pdbx_description
1 polymer ?
#
loop_
_entity_poly.entity_id
_entity_poly.type
_entity_poly.pdbx_seq_one_letter_code
_entity_poly.pdbx_strand_id
1 'polypeptide(L)'
;MDFDIFNGDADGICALIQLRLAEPRPDAVLVTGVKRDIQLLGRIPDEGVDRITALDISFDKNREDVTRLLSAGADVFFCDHHFSGDIPDAATLDALISPAPEVCTSALVNGRLRSAFTEWAVVGCFGDNLDTTADNLIGNLSSSVDRDSLKQLGICVNYNAYGSQPADLHFHPADLYRRM
;
A
#
# COMPACT_ATOMS: atom_id res chain seq x y z
N MET A 1 -1.04 -1.72 20.02
CA MET A 1 -0.48 -0.69 19.10
C MET A 1 -0.93 -0.98 17.67
N ASP A 2 -1.14 0.06 16.87
CA ASP A 2 -1.48 -0.06 15.46
C ASP A 2 -0.24 0.11 14.59
N PHE A 3 -0.17 -0.68 13.50
CA PHE A 3 0.94 -0.63 12.54
C PHE A 3 0.41 -0.43 11.13
N ASP A 4 1.02 0.49 10.39
CA ASP A 4 0.84 0.68 8.95
C ASP A 4 2.11 0.22 8.24
N ILE A 5 2.02 -0.91 7.57
CA ILE A 5 3.11 -1.54 6.84
C ILE A 5 2.85 -1.35 5.34
N PHE A 6 3.79 -0.77 4.62
CA PHE A 6 3.58 -0.47 3.20
C PHE A 6 4.88 -0.49 2.41
N ASN A 7 4.79 -0.87 1.15
CA ASN A 7 5.90 -0.71 0.22
C ASN A 7 6.21 0.78 0.05
N GLY A 8 7.49 1.12 0.01
CA GLY A 8 7.95 2.51 -0.08
C GLY A 8 7.84 3.15 -1.46
N ASP A 9 7.19 2.49 -2.41
CA ASP A 9 6.97 3.00 -3.76
C ASP A 9 5.65 3.80 -3.89
N ALA A 10 5.32 4.21 -5.11
CA ALA A 10 4.14 5.03 -5.34
C ALA A 10 2.83 4.29 -5.04
N ASP A 11 2.75 2.98 -5.33
CA ASP A 11 1.53 2.21 -5.11
C ASP A 11 1.26 2.02 -3.61
N GLY A 12 2.25 1.54 -2.85
CA GLY A 12 2.12 1.34 -1.41
C GLY A 12 1.84 2.64 -0.66
N ILE A 13 2.55 3.75 -0.99
CA ILE A 13 2.34 5.06 -0.37
C ILE A 13 0.95 5.60 -0.68
N CYS A 14 0.51 5.58 -1.95
CA CYS A 14 -0.81 6.09 -2.35
C CYS A 14 -1.97 5.24 -1.80
N ALA A 15 -1.78 3.93 -1.64
CA ALA A 15 -2.73 3.07 -0.96
C ALA A 15 -2.93 3.50 0.51
N LEU A 16 -1.83 3.75 1.24
CA LEU A 16 -1.90 4.20 2.62
C LEU A 16 -2.53 5.59 2.76
N ILE A 17 -2.17 6.55 1.89
CA ILE A 17 -2.76 7.90 1.89
C ILE A 17 -4.29 7.81 1.80
N GLN A 18 -4.84 7.07 0.85
CA GLN A 18 -6.28 6.90 0.69
C GLN A 18 -6.94 6.37 1.95
N LEU A 19 -6.36 5.32 2.56
CA LEU A 19 -6.91 4.73 3.79
C LEU A 19 -6.87 5.73 4.95
N ARG A 20 -5.81 6.51 5.10
CA ARG A 20 -5.67 7.44 6.23
C ARG A 20 -6.43 8.75 6.03
N LEU A 21 -6.77 9.11 4.79
CA LEU A 21 -7.75 10.16 4.51
C LEU A 21 -9.18 9.72 4.87
N ALA A 22 -9.51 8.44 4.69
CA ALA A 22 -10.81 7.89 5.07
C ALA A 22 -10.91 7.58 6.58
N GLU A 23 -9.85 7.02 7.17
CA GLU A 23 -9.77 6.61 8.57
C GLU A 23 -8.41 7.03 9.15
N PRO A 24 -8.30 8.21 9.73
CA PRO A 24 -7.05 8.69 10.31
C PRO A 24 -6.57 7.81 11.47
N ARG A 25 -5.27 7.48 11.47
CA ARG A 25 -4.58 6.77 12.57
C ARG A 25 -3.24 7.44 12.86
N PRO A 26 -3.25 8.62 13.48
CA PRO A 26 -2.04 9.44 13.65
C PRO A 26 -0.97 8.77 14.51
N ASP A 27 -1.36 7.86 15.39
CA ASP A 27 -0.46 7.15 16.31
C ASP A 27 0.02 5.79 15.77
N ALA A 28 -0.37 5.41 14.55
CA ALA A 28 0.07 4.17 13.94
C ALA A 28 1.59 4.20 13.65
N VAL A 29 2.27 3.12 13.99
CA VAL A 29 3.69 2.96 13.71
C VAL A 29 3.86 2.64 12.23
N LEU A 30 4.62 3.47 11.51
CA LEU A 30 4.89 3.27 10.09
C LEU A 30 6.09 2.33 9.90
N VAL A 31 5.88 1.23 9.18
CA VAL A 31 6.93 0.27 8.81
C VAL A 31 6.99 0.18 7.29
N THR A 32 8.12 0.56 6.73
CA THR A 32 8.30 0.62 5.27
C THR A 32 9.76 0.35 4.88
N GLY A 33 10.03 0.28 3.60
CA GLY A 33 11.36 0.04 3.06
C GLY A 33 11.49 0.53 1.62
N VAL A 34 12.52 0.08 0.92
CA VAL A 34 12.69 0.31 -0.52
C VAL A 34 11.74 -0.59 -1.33
N LYS A 35 11.56 -0.32 -2.63
CA LYS A 35 10.62 -1.07 -3.50
C LYS A 35 10.80 -2.60 -3.44
N ARG A 36 12.01 -3.12 -3.27
CA ARG A 36 12.26 -4.56 -3.15
C ARG A 36 11.96 -5.17 -1.78
N ASP A 37 11.73 -4.35 -0.75
CA ASP A 37 11.42 -4.80 0.61
C ASP A 37 9.96 -5.23 0.71
N ILE A 38 9.67 -6.43 0.25
CA ILE A 38 8.32 -7.01 0.20
C ILE A 38 8.04 -7.97 1.37
N GLN A 39 8.97 -8.10 2.33
CA GLN A 39 8.86 -8.96 3.51
C GLN A 39 9.07 -8.10 4.77
N LEU A 40 8.06 -7.30 5.11
CA LEU A 40 8.16 -6.30 6.18
C LEU A 40 7.52 -6.72 7.51
N LEU A 41 6.59 -7.69 7.50
CA LEU A 41 5.88 -8.10 8.72
C LEU A 41 6.78 -8.74 9.78
N GLY A 42 7.91 -9.31 9.37
CA GLY A 42 8.94 -9.81 10.30
C GLY A 42 9.57 -8.74 11.19
N ARG A 43 9.34 -7.44 10.89
CA ARG A 43 9.81 -6.31 11.72
C ARG A 43 8.83 -5.94 12.84
N ILE A 44 7.64 -6.57 12.88
CA ILE A 44 6.59 -6.31 13.86
C ILE A 44 6.82 -7.19 15.10
N PRO A 45 6.72 -6.64 16.32
CA PRO A 45 6.87 -7.43 17.54
C PRO A 45 5.77 -8.47 17.70
N ASP A 46 6.02 -9.49 18.54
CA ASP A 46 5.08 -10.57 18.79
C ASP A 46 3.92 -10.16 19.72
N GLU A 47 4.12 -9.12 20.53
CA GLU A 47 3.17 -8.72 21.57
C GLU A 47 2.79 -7.24 21.46
N GLY A 48 1.61 -6.90 21.95
CA GLY A 48 1.12 -5.53 22.02
C GLY A 48 0.66 -4.96 20.68
N VAL A 49 0.36 -5.83 19.72
CA VAL A 49 -0.15 -5.47 18.39
C VAL A 49 -1.66 -5.62 18.39
N ASP A 50 -2.39 -4.54 18.14
CA ASP A 50 -3.84 -4.55 18.07
C ASP A 50 -4.31 -4.66 16.61
N ARG A 51 -3.83 -3.75 15.74
CA ARG A 51 -4.26 -3.70 14.34
C ARG A 51 -3.07 -3.54 13.39
N ILE A 52 -3.15 -4.22 12.27
CA ILE A 52 -2.17 -4.16 11.18
C ILE A 52 -2.88 -3.77 9.89
N THR A 53 -2.33 -2.79 9.21
CA THR A 53 -2.63 -2.50 7.81
C THR A 53 -1.40 -2.83 6.98
N ALA A 54 -1.46 -3.84 6.13
CA ALA A 54 -0.36 -4.27 5.26
C ALA A 54 -0.72 -3.99 3.79
N LEU A 55 0.10 -3.19 3.10
CA LEU A 55 -0.20 -2.68 1.77
C LEU A 55 0.96 -2.89 0.81
N ASP A 56 0.68 -3.47 -0.35
CA ASP A 56 1.62 -3.59 -1.45
C ASP A 56 2.92 -4.31 -1.07
N ILE A 57 2.78 -5.34 -0.28
CA ILE A 57 3.85 -6.28 0.09
C ILE A 57 3.36 -7.70 -0.14
N SER A 58 4.24 -8.60 -0.58
CA SER A 58 3.83 -9.96 -0.94
C SER A 58 3.22 -10.74 0.22
N PHE A 59 1.94 -11.12 0.11
CA PHE A 59 1.30 -11.98 1.10
C PHE A 59 2.05 -13.32 1.24
N ASP A 60 2.43 -13.94 0.13
CA ASP A 60 3.16 -15.21 0.12
C ASP A 60 4.47 -15.15 0.92
N LYS A 61 5.22 -14.04 0.79
CA LYS A 61 6.48 -13.84 1.51
C LYS A 61 6.30 -13.50 2.99
N ASN A 62 5.13 -13.00 3.38
CA ASN A 62 4.81 -12.61 4.77
C ASN A 62 3.86 -13.61 5.46
N ARG A 63 3.51 -14.73 4.83
CA ARG A 63 2.51 -15.69 5.31
C ARG A 63 2.76 -16.18 6.73
N GLU A 64 3.99 -16.53 7.06
CA GLU A 64 4.36 -17.01 8.39
C GLU A 64 4.14 -15.93 9.44
N ASP A 65 4.54 -14.69 9.12
CA ASP A 65 4.33 -13.54 10.00
C ASP A 65 2.86 -13.16 10.14
N VAL A 66 2.07 -13.22 9.05
CA VAL A 66 0.60 -13.06 9.13
C VAL A 66 0.01 -14.09 10.10
N THR A 67 0.37 -15.37 9.96
CA THR A 67 -0.13 -16.44 10.83
C THR A 67 0.28 -16.22 12.28
N ARG A 68 1.51 -15.80 12.53
CA ARG A 68 2.03 -15.46 13.86
C ARG A 68 1.22 -14.32 14.50
N LEU A 69 1.00 -13.24 13.78
CA LEU A 69 0.30 -12.05 14.27
C LEU A 69 -1.19 -12.32 14.51
N LEU A 70 -1.85 -13.06 13.61
CA LEU A 70 -3.23 -13.52 13.83
C LEU A 70 -3.34 -14.41 15.08
N SER A 71 -2.38 -15.31 15.29
CA SER A 71 -2.34 -16.18 16.47
C SER A 71 -2.10 -15.40 17.77
N ALA A 72 -1.44 -14.25 17.70
CA ALA A 72 -1.26 -13.30 18.81
C ALA A 72 -2.49 -12.42 19.06
N GLY A 73 -3.54 -12.52 18.22
CA GLY A 73 -4.81 -11.80 18.38
C GLY A 73 -4.90 -10.46 17.66
N ALA A 74 -3.97 -10.16 16.76
CA ALA A 74 -4.04 -8.94 15.96
C ALA A 74 -5.15 -8.99 14.90
N ASP A 75 -5.81 -7.86 14.66
CA ASP A 75 -6.66 -7.65 13.49
C ASP A 75 -5.80 -7.23 12.28
N VAL A 76 -5.86 -7.97 11.19
CA VAL A 76 -5.02 -7.74 10.00
C VAL A 76 -5.88 -7.38 8.80
N PHE A 77 -5.69 -6.18 8.26
CA PHE A 77 -6.10 -5.83 6.91
C PHE A 77 -4.90 -5.96 5.98
N PHE A 78 -5.00 -6.80 4.97
CA PHE A 78 -3.95 -7.04 3.98
C PHE A 78 -4.47 -6.74 2.58
N CYS A 79 -3.89 -5.74 1.91
CA CYS A 79 -4.25 -5.39 0.54
C CYS A 79 -3.02 -5.44 -0.36
N ASP A 80 -3.08 -6.26 -1.43
CA ASP A 80 -1.93 -6.54 -2.28
C ASP A 80 -2.36 -6.96 -3.70
N HIS A 81 -1.49 -6.76 -4.68
CA HIS A 81 -1.71 -7.21 -6.04
C HIS A 81 -0.73 -8.31 -6.50
N HIS A 82 0.14 -8.77 -5.63
CA HIS A 82 1.05 -9.88 -5.92
C HIS A 82 0.38 -11.24 -5.74
N PHE A 83 1.03 -12.30 -6.24
CA PHE A 83 0.59 -13.66 -5.99
C PHE A 83 0.60 -13.96 -4.48
N SER A 84 -0.54 -14.42 -3.96
CA SER A 84 -0.71 -14.67 -2.52
C SER A 84 -0.45 -16.11 -2.09
N GLY A 85 -0.56 -17.07 -3.00
CA GLY A 85 -0.74 -18.46 -2.62
C GLY A 85 -2.01 -18.68 -1.78
N ASP A 86 -2.00 -19.63 -0.85
CA ASP A 86 -3.15 -19.92 0.02
C ASP A 86 -3.29 -18.86 1.12
N ILE A 87 -4.48 -18.29 1.27
CA ILE A 87 -4.82 -17.32 2.31
C ILE A 87 -5.55 -18.07 3.44
N PRO A 88 -5.12 -17.94 4.72
CA PRO A 88 -5.78 -18.61 5.83
C PRO A 88 -7.19 -18.05 6.04
N ASP A 89 -8.12 -18.91 6.38
CA ASP A 89 -9.46 -18.52 6.84
C ASP A 89 -9.39 -18.16 8.33
N ALA A 90 -9.39 -16.87 8.63
CA ALA A 90 -9.31 -16.35 10.00
C ALA A 90 -10.24 -15.13 10.14
N ALA A 91 -11.03 -15.11 11.21
CA ALA A 91 -12.04 -14.07 11.45
C ALA A 91 -11.44 -12.65 11.61
N THR A 92 -10.17 -12.56 11.99
CA THR A 92 -9.43 -11.31 12.18
C THR A 92 -8.52 -10.97 10.99
N LEU A 93 -8.66 -11.68 9.83
CA LEU A 93 -7.98 -11.37 8.58
C LEU A 93 -8.99 -10.85 7.55
N ASP A 94 -8.80 -9.60 7.12
CA ASP A 94 -9.46 -9.01 5.96
C ASP A 94 -8.44 -8.90 4.82
N ALA A 95 -8.47 -9.86 3.89
CA ALA A 95 -7.52 -9.92 2.78
C ALA A 95 -8.20 -9.48 1.47
N LEU A 96 -7.72 -8.38 0.90
CA LEU A 96 -8.13 -7.86 -0.40
C LEU A 96 -6.97 -8.03 -1.39
N ILE A 97 -6.92 -9.15 -2.10
CA ILE A 97 -5.81 -9.49 -2.98
C ILE A 97 -6.30 -9.81 -4.39
N SER A 98 -5.67 -9.21 -5.38
CA SER A 98 -5.95 -9.48 -6.80
C SER A 98 -4.69 -9.46 -7.64
N PRO A 99 -4.22 -10.60 -8.16
CA PRO A 99 -3.02 -10.68 -9.01
C PRO A 99 -3.31 -10.35 -10.49
N ALA A 100 -4.43 -9.70 -10.79
CA ALA A 100 -4.75 -9.30 -12.16
C ALA A 100 -3.72 -8.26 -12.65
N PRO A 101 -3.16 -8.40 -13.86
CA PRO A 101 -2.04 -7.58 -14.32
C PRO A 101 -2.39 -6.10 -14.56
N GLU A 102 -3.67 -5.77 -14.63
CA GLU A 102 -4.18 -4.40 -14.76
C GLU A 102 -4.52 -3.74 -13.41
N VAL A 103 -4.23 -4.39 -12.30
CA VAL A 103 -4.60 -3.94 -10.95
C VAL A 103 -3.35 -3.68 -10.12
N CYS A 104 -3.35 -2.61 -9.34
CA CYS A 104 -2.38 -2.34 -8.30
C CYS A 104 -3.06 -2.13 -6.94
N THR A 105 -2.30 -2.12 -5.86
CA THR A 105 -2.84 -2.03 -4.50
C THR A 105 -3.63 -0.75 -4.26
N SER A 106 -3.15 0.39 -4.76
CA SER A 106 -3.87 1.67 -4.62
C SER A 106 -5.20 1.68 -5.41
N ALA A 107 -5.30 0.95 -6.53
CA ALA A 107 -6.57 0.77 -7.25
C ALA A 107 -7.55 -0.11 -6.46
N LEU A 108 -7.07 -1.17 -5.80
CA LEU A 108 -7.89 -2.00 -4.91
C LEU A 108 -8.45 -1.19 -3.73
N VAL A 109 -7.60 -0.40 -3.08
CA VAL A 109 -8.00 0.51 -1.99
C VAL A 109 -9.03 1.53 -2.48
N ASN A 110 -8.85 2.11 -3.67
CA ASN A 110 -9.81 3.02 -4.28
C ASN A 110 -11.20 2.38 -4.45
N GLY A 111 -11.24 1.13 -4.94
CA GLY A 111 -12.49 0.38 -5.04
C GLY A 111 -13.16 0.15 -3.68
N ARG A 112 -12.39 -0.25 -2.66
CA ARG A 112 -12.86 -0.41 -1.28
C ARG A 112 -13.44 0.87 -0.70
N LEU A 113 -12.83 2.01 -0.99
CA LEU A 113 -13.25 3.34 -0.55
C LEU A 113 -14.29 4.00 -1.48
N ARG A 114 -14.85 3.24 -2.43
CA ARG A 114 -15.88 3.71 -3.37
C ARG A 114 -15.46 4.97 -4.13
N SER A 115 -14.20 4.99 -4.56
CA SER A 115 -13.60 6.07 -5.34
C SER A 115 -13.59 7.44 -4.64
N ALA A 116 -13.46 7.45 -3.30
CA ALA A 116 -13.44 8.69 -2.53
C ALA A 116 -12.18 9.54 -2.74
N PHE A 117 -11.06 8.90 -3.14
CA PHE A 117 -9.74 9.55 -3.27
C PHE A 117 -9.02 9.06 -4.54
N THR A 118 -9.73 9.04 -5.66
CA THR A 118 -9.29 8.42 -6.92
C THR A 118 -8.00 9.01 -7.46
N GLU A 119 -7.72 10.29 -7.25
CA GLU A 119 -6.49 10.93 -7.72
C GLU A 119 -5.23 10.23 -7.14
N TRP A 120 -5.27 9.78 -5.89
CA TRP A 120 -4.18 9.01 -5.30
C TRP A 120 -4.03 7.62 -5.93
N ALA A 121 -5.14 6.95 -6.25
CA ALA A 121 -5.10 5.69 -6.98
C ALA A 121 -4.48 5.87 -8.38
N VAL A 122 -4.79 6.96 -9.06
CA VAL A 122 -4.20 7.32 -10.36
C VAL A 122 -2.69 7.49 -10.25
N VAL A 123 -2.21 8.20 -9.22
CA VAL A 123 -0.77 8.36 -8.95
C VAL A 123 -0.08 7.02 -8.74
N GLY A 124 -0.66 6.12 -7.93
CA GLY A 124 -0.14 4.78 -7.72
C GLY A 124 -0.11 3.94 -9.00
N CYS A 125 -1.21 3.94 -9.78
CA CYS A 125 -1.26 3.26 -11.07
C CYS A 125 -0.15 3.72 -12.03
N PHE A 126 0.08 5.03 -12.14
CA PHE A 126 1.19 5.55 -12.95
C PHE A 126 2.57 5.13 -12.43
N GLY A 127 2.72 5.05 -11.10
CA GLY A 127 3.94 4.53 -10.49
C GLY A 127 4.25 3.09 -10.89
N ASP A 128 3.24 2.27 -11.03
CA ASP A 128 3.34 0.86 -11.45
C ASP A 128 3.22 0.64 -12.97
N ASN A 129 3.30 1.72 -13.76
CA ASN A 129 3.20 1.70 -15.23
C ASN A 129 1.85 1.16 -15.74
N LEU A 130 0.77 1.30 -14.98
CA LEU A 130 -0.58 0.93 -15.34
C LEU A 130 -1.32 2.11 -15.99
N ASP A 131 -0.76 2.67 -17.07
CA ASP A 131 -1.29 3.86 -17.77
C ASP A 131 -2.77 3.70 -18.16
N THR A 132 -3.15 2.55 -18.71
CA THR A 132 -4.53 2.30 -19.12
C THR A 132 -5.50 2.33 -17.94
N THR A 133 -5.12 1.73 -16.82
CA THR A 133 -5.95 1.74 -15.59
C THR A 133 -6.04 3.15 -15.02
N ALA A 134 -4.93 3.89 -14.97
CA ALA A 134 -4.93 5.28 -14.55
C ALA A 134 -5.87 6.14 -15.43
N ASP A 135 -5.79 5.99 -16.75
CA ASP A 135 -6.63 6.74 -17.71
C ASP A 135 -8.12 6.40 -17.54
N ASN A 136 -8.45 5.13 -17.30
CA ASN A 136 -9.82 4.71 -17.02
C ASN A 136 -10.35 5.32 -15.69
N LEU A 137 -9.52 5.39 -14.65
CA LEU A 137 -9.89 6.03 -13.39
C LEU A 137 -10.12 7.54 -13.59
N ILE A 138 -9.24 8.23 -14.33
CA ILE A 138 -9.41 9.65 -14.66
C ILE A 138 -10.72 9.89 -15.43
N GLY A 139 -11.04 9.02 -16.40
CA GLY A 139 -12.26 9.14 -17.20
C GLY A 139 -13.55 9.03 -16.39
N ASN A 140 -13.49 8.48 -15.18
CA ASN A 140 -14.63 8.38 -14.25
C ASN A 140 -14.70 9.53 -13.23
N LEU A 141 -13.73 10.43 -13.20
CA LEU A 141 -13.74 11.59 -12.31
C LEU A 141 -14.73 12.64 -12.84
N SER A 142 -15.46 13.27 -11.91
CA SER A 142 -16.39 14.36 -12.23
C SER A 142 -15.69 15.72 -12.40
N SER A 143 -14.45 15.84 -11.96
CA SER A 143 -13.60 17.03 -12.07
C SER A 143 -12.49 16.81 -13.07
N SER A 144 -12.07 17.87 -13.76
CA SER A 144 -10.87 17.82 -14.59
C SER A 144 -9.62 17.76 -13.71
N VAL A 145 -8.77 16.79 -13.96
CA VAL A 145 -7.46 16.67 -13.31
C VAL A 145 -6.36 16.82 -14.35
N ASP A 146 -5.22 17.33 -13.92
CA ASP A 146 -4.02 17.38 -14.78
C ASP A 146 -3.35 16.00 -14.78
N ARG A 147 -3.65 15.22 -15.82
CA ARG A 147 -3.14 13.87 -16.01
C ARG A 147 -1.60 13.81 -15.97
N ASP A 148 -0.97 14.79 -16.63
CA ASP A 148 0.49 14.77 -16.76
C ASP A 148 1.17 15.07 -15.43
N SER A 149 0.60 15.96 -14.62
CA SER A 149 1.07 16.21 -13.26
C SER A 149 0.91 14.98 -12.36
N LEU A 150 -0.22 14.28 -12.42
CA LEU A 150 -0.42 13.04 -11.65
C LEU A 150 0.55 11.94 -12.09
N LYS A 151 0.78 11.81 -13.39
CA LYS A 151 1.77 10.86 -13.93
C LYS A 151 3.19 11.20 -13.49
N GLN A 152 3.56 12.47 -13.57
CA GLN A 152 4.88 12.93 -13.13
C GLN A 152 5.08 12.66 -11.63
N LEU A 153 4.07 12.91 -10.81
CA LEU A 153 4.11 12.61 -9.38
C LEU A 153 4.33 11.10 -9.13
N GLY A 154 3.55 10.23 -9.78
CA GLY A 154 3.70 8.78 -9.68
C GLY A 154 5.10 8.31 -10.05
N ILE A 155 5.65 8.80 -11.15
CA ILE A 155 7.02 8.49 -11.58
C ILE A 155 8.05 8.95 -10.54
N CYS A 156 7.93 10.18 -10.01
CA CYS A 156 8.88 10.72 -9.04
C CYS A 156 8.85 9.94 -7.72
N VAL A 157 7.66 9.61 -7.20
CA VAL A 157 7.50 8.82 -5.97
C VAL A 157 8.06 7.42 -6.17
N ASN A 158 7.73 6.78 -7.30
CA ASN A 158 8.23 5.45 -7.61
C ASN A 158 9.76 5.46 -7.79
N TYR A 159 10.33 6.47 -8.45
CA TYR A 159 11.77 6.62 -8.59
C TYR A 159 12.47 6.72 -7.23
N ASN A 160 11.89 7.44 -6.28
CA ASN A 160 12.43 7.54 -4.92
C ASN A 160 12.59 6.17 -4.24
N ALA A 161 11.79 5.16 -4.59
CA ALA A 161 11.82 3.85 -3.96
C ALA A 161 12.96 2.93 -4.44
N TYR A 162 13.69 3.33 -5.50
CA TYR A 162 14.81 2.53 -6.03
C TYR A 162 16.11 2.80 -5.26
N GLY A 163 16.43 1.91 -4.33
CA GLY A 163 17.65 1.89 -3.55
C GLY A 163 17.99 0.48 -3.10
N SER A 164 19.12 0.30 -2.46
CA SER A 164 19.47 -0.96 -1.79
C SER A 164 18.95 -1.01 -0.35
N GLN A 165 18.82 0.17 0.26
CA GLN A 165 18.35 0.38 1.63
C GLN A 165 17.73 1.78 1.74
N PRO A 166 16.91 2.07 2.78
CA PRO A 166 16.27 3.37 2.93
C PRO A 166 17.23 4.56 2.99
N ALA A 167 18.48 4.37 3.44
CA ALA A 167 19.49 5.42 3.48
C ALA A 167 19.99 5.87 2.09
N ASP A 168 19.74 5.07 1.05
CA ASP A 168 20.11 5.42 -0.34
C ASP A 168 19.05 6.32 -1.01
N LEU A 169 17.88 6.47 -0.41
CA LEU A 169 16.75 7.19 -0.98
C LEU A 169 16.87 8.70 -0.76
N HIS A 170 16.29 9.50 -1.67
CA HIS A 170 16.20 10.96 -1.49
C HIS A 170 15.35 11.35 -0.27
N PHE A 171 14.26 10.61 -0.06
CA PHE A 171 13.38 10.73 1.10
C PHE A 171 13.11 9.35 1.68
N HIS A 172 13.12 9.24 3.01
CA HIS A 172 12.60 8.03 3.65
C HIS A 172 11.11 7.87 3.31
N PRO A 173 10.60 6.68 2.91
CA PRO A 173 9.21 6.56 2.45
C PRO A 173 8.16 7.01 3.46
N ALA A 174 8.40 6.79 4.76
CA ALA A 174 7.51 7.31 5.81
C ALA A 174 7.48 8.85 5.86
N ASP A 175 8.61 9.52 5.56
CA ASP A 175 8.66 10.99 5.52
C ASP A 175 8.03 11.52 4.23
N LEU A 176 8.16 10.79 3.12
CA LEU A 176 7.50 11.11 1.87
C LEU A 176 5.98 11.01 2.03
N TYR A 177 5.48 9.91 2.61
CA TYR A 177 4.06 9.74 2.96
C TYR A 177 3.51 10.91 3.79
N ARG A 178 4.24 11.38 4.82
CA ARG A 178 3.79 12.49 5.67
C ARG A 178 3.78 13.85 4.97
N ARG A 179 4.49 14.01 3.86
CA ARG A 179 4.58 15.25 3.08
C ARG A 179 3.52 15.35 1.98
N MET A 180 3.04 14.23 1.54
CA MET A 180 2.00 14.11 0.51
C MET A 180 0.61 14.24 1.13
#